data_919fabb6abce9b1ff1b0d19721028394
#
_entry.id   919fabb6abce9b1ff1b0d19721028394
#
_cell.length_a   1.000
_cell.length_b   1.000
_cell.length_c   1.000
_cell.angle_alpha   90.00
_cell.angle_beta   90.00
_cell.angle_gamma   90.00
#
_symmetry.space_group_name_H-M   'P 1'
#
loop_
_entity.id
_entity.type
_entity.pdbx_description
1 polymer ?
#
loop_
_entity_poly.entity_id
_entity_poly.type
_entity_poly.pdbx_seq_one_letter_code
_entity_poly.pdbx_strand_id
1 'polypeptide(L)'
;MEFLTILYQNDTEYYLETDRILFFETEGSQVLAHTETEIFEARKKLYELEDMLGSDFLRISKSAIVNLNRIYAIRRNLAASSEISFQGTHKQIYVSRAYIKVLKERLEEKRLER
;
A
#
# COMPACT_ATOMS: atom_id res chain seq x y z
N MET A 1 -12.49 -16.59 1.70
CA MET A 1 -11.96 -16.39 3.08
C MET A 1 -11.24 -15.06 3.15
N GLU A 2 -11.62 -14.24 4.10
CA GLU A 2 -10.98 -12.95 4.24
C GLU A 2 -9.65 -13.07 4.96
N PHE A 3 -8.67 -12.35 4.44
CA PHE A 3 -7.34 -12.32 5.01
C PHE A 3 -7.25 -11.16 6.00
N LEU A 4 -6.83 -11.44 7.23
CA LEU A 4 -6.72 -10.43 8.26
C LEU A 4 -5.27 -10.06 8.52
N THR A 5 -5.03 -8.80 8.80
CA THR A 5 -3.72 -8.29 9.20
C THR A 5 -3.82 -7.73 10.60
N ILE A 6 -2.86 -8.10 11.45
CA ILE A 6 -2.82 -7.59 12.81
C ILE A 6 -2.04 -6.28 12.81
N LEU A 7 -2.70 -5.23 13.29
CA LEU A 7 -2.10 -3.90 13.37
C LEU A 7 -2.28 -3.36 14.78
N TYR A 8 -1.54 -2.32 15.09
CA TYR A 8 -1.47 -1.81 16.47
C TYR A 8 -1.71 -0.30 16.50
N GLN A 9 -2.43 0.13 17.51
CA GLN A 9 -2.63 1.54 17.76
C GLN A 9 -2.74 1.71 19.27
N ASN A 10 -1.79 2.44 19.84
CA ASN A 10 -1.65 2.53 21.29
C ASN A 10 -1.44 1.11 21.88
N ASP A 11 -2.20 0.72 22.85
CA ASP A 11 -2.07 -0.60 23.49
C ASP A 11 -3.07 -1.61 22.93
N THR A 12 -3.62 -1.35 21.76
CA THR A 12 -4.68 -2.16 21.17
C THR A 12 -4.20 -2.88 19.94
N GLU A 13 -4.54 -4.15 19.82
CA GLU A 13 -4.32 -4.92 18.60
C GLU A 13 -5.61 -4.90 17.79
N TYR A 14 -5.47 -4.65 16.50
CA TYR A 14 -6.61 -4.62 15.58
C TYR A 14 -6.45 -5.73 14.56
N TYR A 15 -7.53 -6.43 14.27
CA TYR A 15 -7.56 -7.50 13.28
C TYR A 15 -8.36 -6.98 12.10
N LEU A 16 -7.67 -6.34 11.17
CA LEU A 16 -8.30 -5.68 10.04
C LEU A 16 -8.32 -6.57 8.81
N GLU A 17 -9.41 -6.49 8.06
CA GLU A 17 -9.42 -7.09 6.73
C GLU A 17 -8.30 -6.43 5.94
N THR A 18 -7.39 -7.24 5.44
CA THR A 18 -6.18 -6.75 4.78
C THR A 18 -6.50 -5.81 3.62
N ASP A 19 -7.58 -6.08 2.89
CA ASP A 19 -7.97 -5.24 1.76
C ASP A 19 -8.40 -3.83 2.14
N ARG A 20 -8.64 -3.55 3.41
CA ARG A 20 -8.93 -2.19 3.87
C ARG A 20 -7.70 -1.32 3.94
N ILE A 21 -6.52 -1.93 3.95
CA ILE A 21 -5.27 -1.19 4.02
C ILE A 21 -4.96 -0.64 2.63
N LEU A 22 -4.74 0.66 2.52
CA LEU A 22 -4.39 1.33 1.27
C LEU A 22 -2.93 1.15 0.94
N PHE A 23 -2.07 1.36 1.92
CA PHE A 23 -0.63 1.23 1.73
C PHE A 23 0.08 1.15 3.07
N PHE A 24 1.32 0.68 3.01
CA PHE A 24 2.25 0.71 4.12
C PHE A 24 3.39 1.63 3.75
N GLU A 25 3.90 2.38 4.71
CA GLU A 25 5.08 3.20 4.48
C GLU A 25 5.95 3.25 5.72
N THR A 26 7.26 3.41 5.50
CA THR A 26 8.17 3.61 6.62
C THR A 26 8.14 5.07 7.04
N GLU A 27 8.19 5.30 8.34
CA GLU A 27 8.33 6.63 8.89
C GLU A 27 9.27 6.51 10.08
N GLY A 28 10.49 7.02 9.91
CA GLY A 28 11.55 6.78 10.88
C GLY A 28 11.83 5.28 10.98
N SER A 29 11.80 4.74 12.18
CA SER A 29 12.05 3.33 12.43
C SER A 29 10.78 2.47 12.39
N GLN A 30 9.63 3.07 12.11
CA GLN A 30 8.34 2.38 12.12
C GLN A 30 7.83 2.13 10.71
N VAL A 31 6.98 1.12 10.58
CA VAL A 31 6.20 0.90 9.37
C VAL A 31 4.74 1.15 9.74
N LEU A 32 4.11 2.07 9.02
CA LEU A 32 2.73 2.46 9.24
C LEU A 32 1.81 1.90 8.17
N ALA A 33 0.62 1.47 8.60
CA ALA A 33 -0.42 0.98 7.70
C ALA A 33 -1.53 2.04 7.66
N HIS A 34 -1.89 2.48 6.45
CA HIS A 34 -2.91 3.51 6.25
C HIS A 34 -4.19 2.90 5.72
N THR A 35 -5.31 3.20 6.37
CA THR A 35 -6.64 2.96 5.82
C THR A 35 -7.20 4.32 5.35
N GLU A 36 -8.44 4.36 4.90
CA GLU A 36 -9.03 5.62 4.46
C GLU A 36 -9.03 6.67 5.56
N THR A 37 -9.21 6.26 6.81
CA THR A 37 -9.41 7.19 7.92
C THR A 37 -8.40 7.09 9.05
N GLU A 38 -7.61 6.01 9.10
CA GLU A 38 -6.74 5.78 10.25
C GLU A 38 -5.34 5.37 9.87
N ILE A 39 -4.44 5.46 10.82
CA ILE A 39 -3.05 5.04 10.70
C ILE A 39 -2.74 4.10 11.86
N PHE A 40 -2.15 2.96 11.54
CA PHE A 40 -1.76 1.96 12.53
C PHE A 40 -0.29 1.64 12.39
N GLU A 41 0.30 1.08 13.44
CA GLU A 41 1.65 0.52 13.36
C GLU A 41 1.56 -0.92 12.86
N ALA A 42 2.42 -1.31 11.94
CA ALA A 42 2.46 -2.68 11.46
C ALA A 42 3.36 -3.58 12.31
N ARG A 43 4.38 -3.00 12.95
CA ARG A 43 5.38 -3.72 13.77
C ARG A 43 6.06 -4.86 13.03
N LYS A 44 6.25 -4.66 11.74
CA LYS A 44 6.97 -5.58 10.85
C LYS A 44 7.76 -4.75 9.86
N LYS A 45 8.80 -5.34 9.31
CA LYS A 45 9.57 -4.67 8.26
C LYS A 45 8.87 -4.84 6.92
N LEU A 46 9.15 -3.93 5.98
CA LEU A 46 8.50 -4.00 4.68
C LEU A 46 8.76 -5.34 3.96
N TYR A 47 9.97 -5.87 4.04
CA TYR A 47 10.26 -7.13 3.37
C TYR A 47 9.47 -8.29 3.97
N GLU A 48 9.16 -8.23 5.28
CA GLU A 48 8.33 -9.24 5.91
C GLU A 48 6.89 -9.13 5.41
N LEU A 49 6.41 -7.90 5.24
CA LEU A 49 5.07 -7.66 4.71
C LEU A 49 4.95 -8.10 3.26
N GLU A 50 5.99 -7.89 2.45
CA GLU A 50 5.98 -8.36 1.08
C GLU A 50 5.75 -9.87 1.00
N ASP A 51 6.39 -10.62 1.90
CA ASP A 51 6.25 -12.07 1.93
C ASP A 51 4.87 -12.51 2.39
N MET A 52 4.23 -11.73 3.25
CA MET A 52 2.96 -12.11 3.87
C MET A 52 1.73 -11.70 3.07
N LEU A 53 1.79 -10.57 2.38
CA LEU A 53 0.59 -9.91 1.87
C LEU A 53 0.03 -10.47 0.56
N GLY A 54 0.80 -11.23 -0.17
CA GLY A 54 0.32 -11.80 -1.42
C GLY A 54 0.28 -10.83 -2.58
N SER A 55 -0.35 -11.25 -3.66
CA SER A 55 -0.24 -10.58 -4.97
C SER A 55 -1.05 -9.29 -5.10
N ASP A 56 -1.94 -9.00 -4.16
CA ASP A 56 -2.71 -7.74 -4.22
C ASP A 56 -1.88 -6.54 -3.78
N PHE A 57 -0.74 -6.77 -3.14
CA PHE A 57 0.13 -5.72 -2.66
C PHE A 57 1.44 -5.71 -3.42
N LEU A 58 1.95 -4.52 -3.70
CA LEU A 58 3.17 -4.37 -4.49
C LEU A 58 4.09 -3.34 -3.88
N ARG A 59 5.38 -3.66 -3.82
CA ARG A 59 6.40 -2.70 -3.42
C ARG A 59 6.49 -1.61 -4.49
N ILE A 60 6.45 -0.34 -4.11
CA ILE A 60 6.46 0.80 -5.04
C ILE A 60 7.60 1.77 -4.80
N SER A 61 8.39 1.53 -3.76
CA SER A 61 9.60 2.28 -3.48
C SER A 61 10.35 1.53 -2.40
N LYS A 62 11.50 2.06 -2.00
CA LYS A 62 12.24 1.47 -0.88
C LYS A 62 11.46 1.55 0.43
N SER A 63 10.50 2.47 0.51
CA SER A 63 9.81 2.77 1.75
C SER A 63 8.31 2.53 1.72
N ALA A 64 7.76 1.93 0.66
CA ALA A 64 6.30 1.78 0.58
C ALA A 64 5.84 0.55 -0.18
N ILE A 65 4.67 0.04 0.25
CA ILE A 65 3.95 -1.05 -0.39
C ILE A 65 2.52 -0.56 -0.58
N VAL A 66 1.93 -0.78 -1.75
CA VAL A 66 0.56 -0.32 -2.05
C VAL A 66 -0.39 -1.48 -2.29
N ASN A 67 -1.64 -1.29 -1.90
CA ASN A 67 -2.73 -2.21 -2.22
C ASN A 67 -3.24 -1.89 -3.61
N LEU A 68 -2.99 -2.78 -4.56
CA LEU A 68 -3.38 -2.58 -5.96
C LEU A 68 -4.89 -2.42 -6.13
N ASN A 69 -5.68 -3.06 -5.26
CA ASN A 69 -7.14 -3.03 -5.35
C ASN A 69 -7.73 -1.68 -4.94
N ARG A 70 -6.96 -0.83 -4.29
CA ARG A 70 -7.45 0.43 -3.75
C ARG A 70 -6.98 1.65 -4.54
N ILE A 71 -6.16 1.46 -5.54
CA ILE A 71 -5.67 2.58 -6.34
C ILE A 71 -6.81 3.16 -7.16
N TYR A 72 -7.01 4.46 -7.03
CA TYR A 72 -8.01 5.19 -7.81
C TYR A 72 -7.41 5.84 -9.03
N ALA A 73 -6.28 6.52 -8.87
CA ALA A 73 -5.65 7.24 -9.96
C ALA A 73 -4.14 7.33 -9.77
N ILE A 74 -3.43 7.41 -10.89
CA ILE A 74 -2.00 7.65 -10.90
C ILE A 74 -1.78 8.92 -11.69
N ARG A 75 -1.23 9.96 -11.05
CA ARG A 75 -0.93 11.21 -11.71
C ARG A 75 0.55 11.24 -12.03
N ARG A 76 0.86 11.37 -13.32
CA ARG A 76 2.23 11.47 -13.75
C ARG A 76 2.79 12.84 -13.38
N ASN A 77 3.98 12.84 -12.81
CA ASN A 77 4.68 14.05 -12.45
C ASN A 77 5.88 14.19 -13.38
N LEU A 78 6.13 15.39 -13.89
CA LEU A 78 7.26 15.66 -14.78
C LEU A 78 8.60 15.47 -14.08
N ALA A 79 8.64 15.57 -12.77
CA ALA A 79 9.90 15.51 -12.03
C ALA A 79 10.48 14.12 -12.00
N ALA A 80 10.01 13.13 -11.46
CA ALA A 80 10.63 11.80 -11.43
C ALA A 80 9.76 10.72 -10.80
N SER A 81 8.73 11.11 -10.08
CA SER A 81 7.86 10.18 -9.40
C SER A 81 6.43 10.39 -9.86
N SER A 82 5.61 9.38 -9.72
CA SER A 82 4.19 9.50 -9.98
C SER A 82 3.45 9.43 -8.65
N GLU A 83 2.27 10.04 -8.62
CA GLU A 83 1.48 10.14 -7.40
C GLU A 83 0.27 9.22 -7.50
N ILE A 84 0.10 8.39 -6.49
CA ILE A 84 -1.03 7.47 -6.40
C ILE A 84 -2.07 8.07 -5.45
N SER A 85 -3.32 8.12 -5.89
CA SER A 85 -4.42 8.53 -5.03
C SER A 85 -5.40 7.38 -4.86
N PHE A 86 -6.23 7.49 -3.82
CA PHE A 86 -7.18 6.46 -3.42
C PHE A 86 -8.57 7.05 -3.31
N GLN A 87 -9.58 6.25 -3.62
CA GLN A 87 -10.96 6.71 -3.51
C GLN A 87 -11.38 6.83 -2.05
N GLY A 88 -12.11 7.88 -1.74
CA GLY A 88 -12.66 8.05 -0.40
C GLY A 88 -11.74 8.71 0.62
N THR A 89 -10.58 9.20 0.19
CA THR A 89 -9.63 9.84 1.09
C THR A 89 -8.75 10.81 0.33
N HIS A 90 -8.12 11.74 1.04
CA HIS A 90 -7.15 12.66 0.46
C HIS A 90 -5.71 12.12 0.56
N LYS A 91 -5.55 10.93 1.13
CA LYS A 91 -4.22 10.33 1.25
C LYS A 91 -3.63 10.03 -0.12
N GLN A 92 -2.32 10.22 -0.22
CA GLN A 92 -1.58 10.00 -1.46
C GLN A 92 -0.24 9.37 -1.13
N ILE A 93 0.33 8.66 -2.09
CA ILE A 93 1.65 8.09 -1.92
C ILE A 93 2.38 8.14 -3.28
N TYR A 94 3.70 8.25 -3.23
CA TYR A 94 4.50 8.37 -4.45
C TYR A 94 5.12 7.02 -4.81
N VAL A 95 5.10 6.72 -6.11
CA VAL A 95 5.80 5.55 -6.63
C VAL A 95 7.07 6.04 -7.31
N SER A 96 8.21 5.42 -6.99
CA SER A 96 9.47 5.83 -7.58
C SER A 96 9.54 5.39 -9.04
N ARG A 97 10.38 6.06 -9.81
CA ARG A 97 10.55 5.79 -11.23
C ARG A 97 10.89 4.32 -11.50
N ALA A 98 11.69 3.71 -10.62
CA ALA A 98 12.12 2.34 -10.79
C ALA A 98 10.97 1.33 -10.72
N TYR A 99 9.87 1.69 -10.07
CA TYR A 99 8.75 0.77 -9.82
C TYR A 99 7.51 1.05 -10.67
N ILE A 100 7.49 2.17 -11.41
CA ILE A 100 6.27 2.57 -12.13
C ILE A 100 5.88 1.56 -13.22
N LYS A 101 6.85 0.99 -13.90
CA LYS A 101 6.58 0.03 -14.97
C LYS A 101 5.91 -1.22 -14.43
N VAL A 102 6.47 -1.81 -13.38
CA VAL A 102 5.90 -3.02 -12.79
C VAL A 102 4.53 -2.74 -12.18
N LEU A 103 4.35 -1.56 -11.61
CA LEU A 103 3.04 -1.17 -11.08
C LEU A 103 1.98 -1.18 -12.18
N LYS A 104 2.27 -0.57 -13.31
CA LYS A 104 1.32 -0.52 -14.42
C LYS A 104 1.04 -1.90 -14.99
N GLU A 105 2.07 -2.73 -15.10
CA GLU A 105 1.90 -4.11 -15.56
C GLU A 105 0.97 -4.90 -14.62
N ARG A 106 1.16 -4.75 -13.33
CA ARG A 106 0.34 -5.45 -12.34
C ARG A 106 -1.11 -4.96 -12.37
N LEU A 107 -1.31 -3.67 -12.54
CA LEU A 107 -2.66 -3.12 -12.66
C LEU A 107 -3.35 -3.61 -13.94
N GLU A 108 -2.61 -3.73 -15.03
CA GLU A 108 -3.16 -4.25 -16.27
C GLU A 108 -3.58 -5.71 -16.12
N GLU A 109 -2.78 -6.52 -15.44
CA GLU A 109 -3.12 -7.90 -15.15
C GLU A 109 -4.43 -7.99 -14.35
N LYS A 110 -4.59 -7.14 -13.35
CA LYS A 110 -5.80 -7.11 -12.55
C LYS A 110 -7.02 -6.71 -13.36
N ARG A 111 -6.86 -5.78 -14.28
CA ARG A 111 -7.94 -5.39 -15.18
C ARG A 111 -8.42 -6.56 -16.02
N LEU A 112 -7.50 -7.38 -16.49
CA LEU A 112 -7.82 -8.52 -17.35
C LEU A 112 -8.45 -9.68 -16.59
N GLU A 113 -8.26 -9.73 -15.28
CA GLU A 113 -8.83 -10.77 -14.42
C GLU A 113 -10.31 -10.56 -14.10
N ARG A 114 -10.85 -9.41 -14.39
CA ARG A 114 -12.24 -9.08 -14.05
C ARG A 114 -13.22 -9.50 -15.12
#